data_7834a37112e90d5ca1201a32e80b1e5e
#
_entry.id   7834a37112e90d5ca1201a32e80b1e5e
#
_cell.length_a   1.000
_cell.length_b   1.000
_cell.length_c   1.000
_cell.angle_alpha   90.00
_cell.angle_beta   90.00
_cell.angle_gamma   90.00
#
_symmetry.space_group_name_H-M   'P 1'
#
loop_
_entity.id
_entity.type
_entity.pdbx_description
1 polymer ?
#
loop_
_entity_poly.entity_id
_entity_poly.type
_entity_poly.pdbx_seq_one_letter_code
_entity_poly.pdbx_strand_id
1 'polypeptide(L)'
;MSHVKSKHKPTPPPRKSPKKIMHSDGTTEFKLNGTSFRVNARFAPIGIVGKGSYGVVCAAQNTHTKEKVAIKKIKPMCSDVWDAKHTLRELRLMRLLEHHPNVISLRDLNIVEANDELYIVMELMDSDLHKIIQSKQKLSHAHCQVLMKQILLGVNAMHKENVFHRDLKPGNILVGRDCQVRITDFGLARCMKGRGQKEEG
;
A
#
# COMPACT_ATOMS: atom_id res chain seq x y z
N MET A 1 -50.21 -6.84 -8.86
CA MET A 1 -49.13 -7.66 -8.28
C MET A 1 -48.15 -7.99 -9.39
N SER A 2 -47.10 -7.20 -9.56
CA SER A 2 -46.08 -7.37 -10.60
C SER A 2 -44.79 -7.85 -9.94
N HIS A 3 -44.41 -9.10 -10.23
CA HIS A 3 -43.18 -9.71 -9.76
C HIS A 3 -41.98 -9.09 -10.50
N VAL A 4 -41.18 -8.30 -9.79
CA VAL A 4 -39.85 -7.85 -10.26
C VAL A 4 -38.88 -9.02 -10.12
N LYS A 5 -38.51 -9.64 -11.23
CA LYS A 5 -37.46 -10.68 -11.27
C LYS A 5 -36.10 -10.00 -11.10
N SER A 6 -35.47 -10.20 -9.96
CA SER A 6 -34.07 -9.87 -9.69
C SER A 6 -33.17 -10.63 -10.66
N LYS A 7 -32.53 -9.92 -11.60
CA LYS A 7 -31.50 -10.50 -12.47
C LYS A 7 -30.22 -10.68 -11.65
N HIS A 8 -29.97 -11.90 -11.19
CA HIS A 8 -28.65 -12.31 -10.67
C HIS A 8 -27.61 -12.15 -11.79
N LYS A 9 -26.64 -11.24 -11.61
CA LYS A 9 -25.45 -11.21 -12.46
C LYS A 9 -24.64 -12.49 -12.18
N PRO A 10 -24.21 -13.25 -13.20
CA PRO A 10 -23.39 -14.45 -13.00
C PRO A 10 -22.08 -14.06 -12.33
N THR A 11 -21.71 -14.82 -11.31
CA THR A 11 -20.40 -14.76 -10.63
C THR A 11 -19.31 -15.02 -11.68
N PRO A 12 -18.28 -14.16 -11.81
CA PRO A 12 -17.21 -14.41 -12.75
C PRO A 12 -16.50 -15.74 -12.41
N PRO A 13 -16.07 -16.52 -13.41
CA PRO A 13 -15.41 -17.80 -13.18
C PRO A 13 -14.14 -17.61 -12.30
N PRO A 14 -13.77 -18.61 -11.49
CA PRO A 14 -12.59 -18.54 -10.64
C PRO A 14 -11.35 -18.28 -11.51
N ARG A 15 -10.64 -17.16 -11.24
CA ARG A 15 -9.41 -16.85 -11.95
C ARG A 15 -8.40 -17.96 -11.68
N LYS A 16 -7.89 -18.60 -12.74
CA LYS A 16 -6.83 -19.61 -12.64
C LYS A 16 -5.67 -19.01 -11.87
N SER A 17 -5.21 -19.71 -10.83
CA SER A 17 -4.03 -19.30 -10.06
C SER A 17 -2.84 -19.14 -11.01
N PRO A 18 -2.05 -18.07 -10.90
CA PRO A 18 -0.89 -17.86 -11.75
C PRO A 18 0.11 -19.02 -11.56
N LYS A 19 0.79 -19.42 -12.64
CA LYS A 19 1.89 -20.38 -12.55
C LYS A 19 2.95 -19.81 -11.61
N LYS A 20 3.43 -20.63 -10.68
CA LYS A 20 4.46 -20.28 -9.70
C LYS A 20 5.73 -21.02 -10.01
N ILE A 21 6.87 -20.34 -9.88
CA ILE A 21 8.20 -20.93 -9.96
C ILE A 21 8.81 -20.78 -8.56
N MET A 22 9.17 -21.92 -7.95
CA MET A 22 9.86 -21.92 -6.65
C MET A 22 11.36 -21.75 -6.86
N HIS A 23 12.00 -20.93 -6.05
CA HIS A 23 13.44 -20.74 -6.01
C HIS A 23 14.05 -21.36 -4.76
N SER A 24 15.34 -21.73 -4.82
CA SER A 24 16.07 -22.37 -3.70
C SER A 24 16.23 -21.46 -2.46
N ASP A 25 16.09 -20.15 -2.62
CA ASP A 25 16.15 -19.15 -1.54
C ASP A 25 14.82 -18.98 -0.77
N GLY A 26 13.83 -19.86 -0.99
CA GLY A 26 12.53 -19.79 -0.34
C GLY A 26 11.58 -18.73 -0.94
N THR A 27 11.96 -18.09 -2.06
CA THR A 27 11.08 -17.19 -2.80
C THR A 27 10.26 -17.93 -3.86
N THR A 28 9.14 -17.32 -4.25
CA THR A 28 8.30 -17.78 -5.36
C THR A 28 8.14 -16.66 -6.37
N GLU A 29 8.33 -16.98 -7.65
CA GLU A 29 8.06 -16.07 -8.74
C GLU A 29 6.70 -16.41 -9.39
N PHE A 30 5.92 -15.37 -9.70
CA PHE A 30 4.65 -15.47 -10.42
C PHE A 30 4.40 -14.25 -11.28
N LYS A 31 3.58 -14.39 -12.33
CA LYS A 31 3.17 -13.29 -13.20
C LYS A 31 1.72 -12.88 -12.98
N LEU A 32 1.48 -11.57 -12.82
CA LEU A 32 0.17 -10.96 -12.77
C LEU A 32 0.08 -9.85 -13.83
N ASN A 33 -0.85 -9.97 -14.78
CA ASN A 33 -1.05 -9.01 -15.87
C ASN A 33 0.27 -8.59 -16.57
N GLY A 34 1.15 -9.57 -16.85
CA GLY A 34 2.43 -9.35 -17.52
C GLY A 34 3.59 -8.91 -16.60
N THR A 35 3.31 -8.52 -15.36
CA THR A 35 4.34 -8.14 -14.39
C THR A 35 4.76 -9.35 -13.55
N SER A 36 6.07 -9.64 -13.50
CA SER A 36 6.63 -10.68 -12.63
C SER A 36 6.85 -10.15 -11.22
N PHE A 37 6.56 -10.97 -10.21
CA PHE A 37 6.83 -10.73 -8.79
C PHE A 37 7.61 -11.91 -8.24
N ARG A 38 8.70 -11.65 -7.50
CA ARG A 38 9.47 -12.66 -6.78
C ARG A 38 9.50 -12.31 -5.29
N VAL A 39 8.72 -13.02 -4.51
CA VAL A 39 8.49 -12.74 -3.09
C VAL A 39 8.57 -14.01 -2.26
N ASN A 40 8.64 -13.89 -0.94
CA ASN A 40 8.64 -15.06 -0.05
C ASN A 40 7.45 -15.99 -0.38
N ALA A 41 7.70 -17.29 -0.40
CA ALA A 41 6.72 -18.33 -0.80
C ALA A 41 5.44 -18.35 0.06
N ARG A 42 5.48 -17.75 1.26
CA ARG A 42 4.30 -17.57 2.13
C ARG A 42 3.24 -16.64 1.54
N PHE A 43 3.56 -15.84 0.52
CA PHE A 43 2.62 -14.91 -0.10
C PHE A 43 1.98 -15.52 -1.36
N ALA A 44 0.68 -15.84 -1.27
CA ALA A 44 -0.11 -16.33 -2.39
C ALA A 44 -0.74 -15.14 -3.14
N PRO A 45 -0.47 -14.95 -4.45
CA PRO A 45 -0.99 -13.81 -5.20
C PRO A 45 -2.50 -13.88 -5.39
N ILE A 46 -3.16 -12.71 -5.30
CA ILE A 46 -4.59 -12.55 -5.54
C ILE A 46 -4.81 -11.78 -6.85
N GLY A 47 -4.14 -10.67 -7.06
CA GLY A 47 -4.30 -9.84 -8.26
C GLY A 47 -3.63 -8.48 -8.14
N ILE A 48 -3.54 -7.74 -9.26
CA ILE A 48 -3.05 -6.36 -9.26
C ILE A 48 -4.13 -5.45 -8.66
N VAL A 49 -3.72 -4.56 -7.77
CA VAL A 49 -4.60 -3.57 -7.10
C VAL A 49 -4.25 -2.13 -7.44
N GLY A 50 -3.01 -1.88 -7.89
CA GLY A 50 -2.56 -0.55 -8.29
C GLY A 50 -1.39 -0.62 -9.26
N LYS A 51 -1.28 0.42 -10.10
CA LYS A 51 -0.12 0.67 -10.96
C LYS A 51 0.10 2.18 -10.96
N GLY A 52 1.26 2.61 -10.53
CA GLY A 52 1.64 4.02 -10.43
C GLY A 52 3.02 4.26 -11.01
N SER A 53 3.48 5.51 -10.95
CA SER A 53 4.81 5.94 -11.39
C SER A 53 5.94 5.23 -10.64
N TYR A 54 5.73 4.89 -9.39
CA TYR A 54 6.74 4.24 -8.53
C TYR A 54 6.67 2.70 -8.52
N GLY A 55 5.86 2.08 -9.39
CA GLY A 55 5.79 0.63 -9.49
C GLY A 55 4.39 0.04 -9.55
N VAL A 56 4.33 -1.27 -9.38
CA VAL A 56 3.08 -2.06 -9.45
C VAL A 56 2.79 -2.66 -8.09
N VAL A 57 1.53 -2.58 -7.65
CA VAL A 57 1.07 -3.13 -6.38
C VAL A 57 0.16 -4.33 -6.66
N CYS A 58 0.45 -5.47 -6.04
CA CYS A 58 -0.43 -6.61 -6.04
C CYS A 58 -0.97 -6.91 -4.64
N ALA A 59 -2.20 -7.43 -4.59
CA ALA A 59 -2.74 -8.07 -3.41
C ALA A 59 -2.25 -9.51 -3.33
N ALA A 60 -1.90 -9.95 -2.13
CA ALA A 60 -1.53 -11.33 -1.83
C ALA A 60 -2.12 -11.76 -0.48
N GLN A 61 -2.14 -13.04 -0.21
CA GLN A 61 -2.50 -13.59 1.09
C GLN A 61 -1.29 -14.28 1.71
N ASN A 62 -0.98 -13.95 2.94
CA ASN A 62 -0.04 -14.73 3.73
C ASN A 62 -0.68 -16.09 4.05
N THR A 63 -0.08 -17.17 3.56
CA THR A 63 -0.63 -18.54 3.71
C THR A 63 -0.60 -19.05 5.13
N HIS A 64 0.27 -18.51 5.98
CA HIS A 64 0.40 -18.87 7.40
C HIS A 64 -0.63 -18.11 8.26
N THR A 65 -0.60 -16.77 8.20
CA THR A 65 -1.47 -15.93 9.05
C THR A 65 -2.86 -15.70 8.46
N LYS A 66 -3.08 -16.03 7.17
CA LYS A 66 -4.30 -15.75 6.39
C LYS A 66 -4.56 -14.25 6.18
N GLU A 67 -3.68 -13.37 6.67
CA GLU A 67 -3.76 -11.93 6.46
C GLU A 67 -3.59 -11.60 4.97
N LYS A 68 -4.41 -10.66 4.48
CA LYS A 68 -4.23 -10.09 3.14
C LYS A 68 -3.26 -8.92 3.21
N VAL A 69 -2.33 -8.87 2.27
CA VAL A 69 -1.28 -7.87 2.18
C VAL A 69 -1.25 -7.22 0.80
N ALA A 70 -0.76 -6.00 0.74
CA ALA A 70 -0.37 -5.32 -0.49
C ALA A 70 1.15 -5.44 -0.66
N ILE A 71 1.60 -5.82 -1.86
CA ILE A 71 3.02 -5.93 -2.20
C ILE A 71 3.34 -4.93 -3.30
N LYS A 72 4.06 -3.87 -2.95
CA LYS A 72 4.56 -2.84 -3.87
C LYS A 72 5.90 -3.31 -4.43
N LYS A 73 5.96 -3.49 -5.74
CA LYS A 73 7.20 -3.78 -6.47
C LYS A 73 7.80 -2.48 -6.97
N ILE A 74 9.05 -2.23 -6.65
CA ILE A 74 9.87 -1.12 -7.16
C ILE A 74 10.97 -1.71 -8.05
N LYS A 75 11.05 -1.25 -9.30
CA LYS A 75 12.08 -1.64 -10.27
C LYS A 75 12.32 -0.50 -11.27
N PRO A 76 13.57 -0.08 -11.46
CA PRO A 76 14.74 -0.50 -10.70
C PRO A 76 14.62 -0.10 -9.22
N MET A 77 15.25 -0.85 -8.33
CA MET A 77 15.26 -0.56 -6.89
C MET A 77 15.94 0.79 -6.61
N CYS A 78 16.91 1.12 -7.43
CA CYS A 78 17.75 2.31 -7.35
C CYS A 78 18.15 2.76 -8.75
N SER A 79 17.35 3.63 -9.40
CA SER A 79 17.76 4.22 -10.70
C SER A 79 18.95 5.17 -10.50
N ASP A 80 18.91 5.91 -9.40
CA ASP A 80 19.95 6.86 -9.00
C ASP A 80 19.95 7.07 -7.48
N VAL A 81 20.88 7.88 -6.99
CA VAL A 81 21.00 8.20 -5.55
C VAL A 81 19.74 8.90 -5.01
N TRP A 82 19.02 9.64 -5.87
CA TRP A 82 17.83 10.37 -5.49
C TRP A 82 16.65 9.42 -5.21
N ASP A 83 16.43 8.46 -6.11
CA ASP A 83 15.41 7.41 -5.96
C ASP A 83 15.69 6.53 -4.75
N ALA A 84 16.96 6.18 -4.53
CA ALA A 84 17.39 5.44 -3.34
C ALA A 84 17.06 6.18 -2.04
N LYS A 85 17.39 7.48 -1.98
CA LYS A 85 17.08 8.33 -0.83
C LYS A 85 15.57 8.44 -0.58
N HIS A 86 14.74 8.48 -1.64
CA HIS A 86 13.28 8.51 -1.51
C HIS A 86 12.74 7.21 -0.94
N THR A 87 13.14 6.09 -1.52
CA THR A 87 12.74 4.76 -1.08
C THR A 87 13.16 4.48 0.36
N LEU A 88 14.43 4.80 0.71
CA LEU A 88 14.92 4.62 2.07
C LEU A 88 14.17 5.50 3.08
N ARG A 89 13.84 6.73 2.71
CA ARG A 89 13.04 7.62 3.55
C ARG A 89 11.62 7.09 3.75
N GLU A 90 10.96 6.65 2.69
CA GLU A 90 9.63 6.02 2.77
C GLU A 90 9.64 4.89 3.79
N LEU A 91 10.61 3.97 3.69
CA LEU A 91 10.76 2.84 4.59
C LEU A 91 11.03 3.25 6.05
N ARG A 92 11.95 4.22 6.25
CA ARG A 92 12.27 4.74 7.60
C ARG A 92 11.07 5.38 8.26
N LEU A 93 10.30 6.18 7.51
CA LEU A 93 9.10 6.84 8.05
C LEU A 93 7.96 5.86 8.30
N MET A 94 7.75 4.87 7.43
CA MET A 94 6.81 3.80 7.69
C MET A 94 7.16 3.05 8.98
N ARG A 95 8.46 2.78 9.21
CA ARG A 95 8.94 2.11 10.42
C ARG A 95 8.76 2.96 11.68
N LEU A 96 9.09 4.27 11.60
CA LEU A 96 8.94 5.21 12.71
C LEU A 96 7.48 5.33 13.16
N LEU A 97 6.54 5.29 12.21
CA LEU A 97 5.12 5.55 12.44
C LEU A 97 4.27 4.26 12.48
N GLU A 98 4.88 3.06 12.41
CA GLU A 98 4.19 1.77 12.23
C GLU A 98 3.16 1.42 13.31
N HIS A 99 3.30 2.01 14.49
CA HIS A 99 2.39 1.75 15.62
C HIS A 99 1.14 2.62 15.61
N HIS A 100 1.06 3.62 14.73
CA HIS A 100 -0.10 4.50 14.71
C HIS A 100 -1.22 3.93 13.83
N PRO A 101 -2.45 3.79 14.34
CA PRO A 101 -3.56 3.13 13.64
C PRO A 101 -4.02 3.83 12.36
N ASN A 102 -3.61 5.08 12.12
CA ASN A 102 -3.95 5.82 10.90
C ASN A 102 -2.77 6.03 9.95
N VAL A 103 -1.70 5.26 10.12
CA VAL A 103 -0.56 5.20 9.20
C VAL A 103 -0.43 3.78 8.67
N ILE A 104 -0.05 3.63 7.39
CA ILE A 104 0.12 2.32 6.76
C ILE A 104 1.24 1.53 7.45
N SER A 105 0.96 0.28 7.80
CA SER A 105 1.92 -0.59 8.47
C SER A 105 2.78 -1.36 7.48
N LEU A 106 4.10 -1.33 7.70
CA LEU A 106 5.07 -2.20 7.05
C LEU A 106 4.97 -3.61 7.65
N ARG A 107 4.83 -4.64 6.80
CA ARG A 107 4.73 -6.05 7.22
C ARG A 107 6.01 -6.83 6.93
N ASP A 108 6.65 -6.54 5.81
CA ASP A 108 7.86 -7.23 5.38
C ASP A 108 8.58 -6.47 4.27
N LEU A 109 9.84 -6.82 4.04
CA LEU A 109 10.65 -6.34 2.93
C LEU A 109 11.33 -7.52 2.25
N ASN A 110 11.43 -7.50 0.93
CA ASN A 110 12.20 -8.48 0.18
C ASN A 110 12.99 -7.78 -0.92
N ILE A 111 14.28 -8.04 -0.97
CA ILE A 111 15.20 -7.51 -1.99
C ILE A 111 15.65 -8.67 -2.86
N VAL A 112 15.59 -8.48 -4.17
CA VAL A 112 16.10 -9.42 -5.17
C VAL A 112 17.18 -8.69 -5.98
N GLU A 113 18.39 -8.67 -5.45
CA GLU A 113 19.53 -7.92 -6.01
C GLU A 113 19.80 -8.28 -7.47
N ALA A 114 19.77 -9.59 -7.80
CA ALA A 114 20.00 -10.08 -9.17
C ALA A 114 19.04 -9.48 -10.21
N ASN A 115 17.88 -9.00 -9.80
CA ASN A 115 16.87 -8.41 -10.67
C ASN A 115 16.73 -6.89 -10.50
N ASP A 116 17.49 -6.30 -9.58
CA ASP A 116 17.35 -4.91 -9.16
C ASP A 116 15.90 -4.57 -8.75
N GLU A 117 15.36 -5.40 -7.86
CA GLU A 117 13.95 -5.33 -7.42
C GLU A 117 13.82 -5.25 -5.90
N LEU A 118 13.01 -4.30 -5.44
CA LEU A 118 12.58 -4.19 -4.05
C LEU A 118 11.07 -4.44 -3.95
N TYR A 119 10.68 -5.23 -2.96
CA TYR A 119 9.28 -5.52 -2.63
C TYR A 119 8.96 -5.04 -1.22
N ILE A 120 8.02 -4.13 -1.11
CA ILE A 120 7.52 -3.60 0.16
C ILE A 120 6.18 -4.27 0.43
N VAL A 121 6.10 -5.04 1.52
CA VAL A 121 4.87 -5.71 1.95
C VAL A 121 4.21 -4.88 3.05
N MET A 122 2.97 -4.50 2.85
CA MET A 122 2.19 -3.67 3.78
C MET A 122 0.77 -4.22 3.95
N GLU A 123 0.02 -3.69 4.90
CA GLU A 123 -1.39 -4.06 5.04
C GLU A 123 -2.19 -3.72 3.77
N LEU A 124 -3.17 -4.56 3.43
CA LEU A 124 -4.04 -4.34 2.27
C LEU A 124 -5.29 -3.58 2.71
N MET A 125 -5.51 -2.42 2.10
CA MET A 125 -6.73 -1.65 2.26
C MET A 125 -7.66 -1.84 1.06
N ASP A 126 -8.98 -1.66 1.27
CA ASP A 126 -9.98 -1.97 0.24
C ASP A 126 -10.01 -0.93 -0.90
N SER A 127 -9.75 0.34 -0.60
CA SER A 127 -9.81 1.43 -1.56
C SER A 127 -8.94 2.62 -1.12
N ASP A 128 -8.97 3.68 -1.90
CA ASP A 128 -8.47 5.00 -1.54
C ASP A 128 -9.59 6.04 -1.62
N LEU A 129 -9.41 7.15 -0.93
CA LEU A 129 -10.42 8.21 -0.86
C LEU A 129 -10.70 8.85 -2.23
N HIS A 130 -9.71 8.87 -3.12
CA HIS A 130 -9.90 9.38 -4.49
C HIS A 130 -10.91 8.52 -5.26
N LYS A 131 -10.77 7.19 -5.24
CA LYS A 131 -11.72 6.25 -5.87
C LYS A 131 -13.10 6.36 -5.24
N ILE A 132 -13.18 6.52 -3.91
CA ILE A 132 -14.45 6.69 -3.19
C ILE A 132 -15.16 7.96 -3.68
N ILE A 133 -14.46 9.09 -3.79
CA ILE A 133 -15.01 10.36 -4.30
C ILE A 133 -15.47 10.19 -5.76
N GLN A 134 -14.66 9.55 -6.60
CA GLN A 134 -15.01 9.33 -8.03
C GLN A 134 -16.18 8.36 -8.22
N SER A 135 -16.41 7.42 -7.31
CA SER A 135 -17.50 6.44 -7.41
C SER A 135 -18.88 7.05 -7.26
N LYS A 136 -18.95 8.34 -6.89
CA LYS A 136 -20.22 9.10 -6.66
C LYS A 136 -21.14 8.46 -5.61
N GLN A 137 -20.62 7.52 -4.81
CA GLN A 137 -21.39 6.98 -3.70
C GLN A 137 -21.67 8.08 -2.64
N LYS A 138 -22.86 8.07 -2.08
CA LYS A 138 -23.24 9.06 -1.07
C LYS A 138 -22.53 8.75 0.26
N LEU A 139 -21.63 9.62 0.66
CA LEU A 139 -21.09 9.63 2.01
C LEU A 139 -22.01 10.45 2.91
N SER A 140 -22.43 9.87 4.03
CA SER A 140 -23.18 10.64 5.04
C SER A 140 -22.25 11.61 5.78
N HIS A 141 -22.82 12.60 6.43
CA HIS A 141 -22.06 13.52 7.27
C HIS A 141 -21.24 12.76 8.35
N ALA A 142 -21.81 11.73 8.95
CA ALA A 142 -21.13 10.88 9.91
C ALA A 142 -19.89 10.16 9.29
N HIS A 143 -20.01 9.64 8.07
CA HIS A 143 -18.84 9.07 7.37
C HIS A 143 -17.72 10.11 7.20
N CYS A 144 -18.07 11.32 6.75
CA CYS A 144 -17.09 12.40 6.57
C CYS A 144 -16.40 12.77 7.89
N GLN A 145 -17.15 12.85 9.00
CA GLN A 145 -16.59 13.14 10.33
C GLN A 145 -15.60 12.05 10.77
N VAL A 146 -15.98 10.76 10.62
CA VAL A 146 -15.14 9.63 11.02
C VAL A 146 -13.84 9.60 10.19
N LEU A 147 -13.94 9.78 8.87
CA LEU A 147 -12.77 9.81 7.99
C LEU A 147 -11.85 10.99 8.33
N MET A 148 -12.41 12.21 8.47
CA MET A 148 -11.64 13.42 8.78
C MET A 148 -10.96 13.31 10.14
N LYS A 149 -11.63 12.83 11.17
CA LYS A 149 -11.05 12.59 12.49
C LYS A 149 -9.80 11.72 12.39
N GLN A 150 -9.88 10.60 11.66
CA GLN A 150 -8.76 9.67 11.52
C GLN A 150 -7.60 10.27 10.71
N ILE A 151 -7.89 11.04 9.65
CA ILE A 151 -6.87 11.76 8.90
C ILE A 151 -6.11 12.72 9.82
N LEU A 152 -6.84 13.52 10.61
CA LEU A 152 -6.24 14.48 11.54
C LEU A 152 -5.41 13.78 12.64
N LEU A 153 -5.85 12.62 13.14
CA LEU A 153 -5.08 11.83 14.10
C LEU A 153 -3.77 11.32 13.48
N GLY A 154 -3.80 10.81 12.24
CA GLY A 154 -2.60 10.39 11.53
C GLY A 154 -1.64 11.55 11.25
N VAL A 155 -2.16 12.71 10.81
CA VAL A 155 -1.35 13.92 10.60
C VAL A 155 -0.73 14.40 11.91
N ASN A 156 -1.49 14.40 13.00
CA ASN A 156 -0.98 14.78 14.32
C ASN A 156 0.15 13.84 14.79
N ALA A 157 0.02 12.54 14.55
CA ALA A 157 1.08 11.57 14.88
C ALA A 157 2.37 11.86 14.10
N MET A 158 2.27 12.13 12.80
CA MET A 158 3.41 12.54 11.98
C MET A 158 4.06 13.83 12.50
N HIS A 159 3.25 14.86 12.80
CA HIS A 159 3.77 16.14 13.27
C HIS A 159 4.44 16.04 14.64
N LYS A 160 3.98 15.16 15.54
CA LYS A 160 4.66 14.89 16.82
C LYS A 160 6.07 14.35 16.64
N GLU A 161 6.29 13.58 15.57
CA GLU A 161 7.62 13.07 15.17
C GLU A 161 8.37 14.05 14.24
N ASN A 162 7.90 15.32 14.14
CA ASN A 162 8.42 16.34 13.23
C ASN A 162 8.43 15.90 11.76
N VAL A 163 7.53 15.00 11.36
CA VAL A 163 7.39 14.52 10.00
C VAL A 163 6.28 15.28 9.27
N PHE A 164 6.59 15.87 8.13
CA PHE A 164 5.66 16.54 7.23
C PHE A 164 5.50 15.71 5.97
N HIS A 165 4.28 15.26 5.66
CA HIS A 165 3.98 14.38 4.54
C HIS A 165 4.26 15.01 3.18
N ARG A 166 3.85 16.27 2.99
CA ARG A 166 4.07 17.11 1.81
C ARG A 166 3.36 16.68 0.51
N ASP A 167 2.64 15.55 0.52
CA ASP A 167 1.83 15.08 -0.61
C ASP A 167 0.50 14.47 -0.13
N LEU A 168 -0.14 15.12 0.87
CA LEU A 168 -1.47 14.70 1.31
C LEU A 168 -2.50 15.01 0.22
N LYS A 169 -3.09 13.96 -0.31
CA LYS A 169 -4.16 14.00 -1.32
C LYS A 169 -5.07 12.78 -1.17
N PRO A 170 -6.30 12.80 -1.70
CA PRO A 170 -7.22 11.68 -1.56
C PRO A 170 -6.66 10.32 -2.00
N GLY A 171 -5.77 10.28 -2.99
CA GLY A 171 -5.12 9.05 -3.45
C GLY A 171 -4.15 8.44 -2.44
N ASN A 172 -3.60 9.25 -1.51
CA ASN A 172 -2.69 8.81 -0.47
C ASN A 172 -3.40 8.56 0.87
N ILE A 173 -4.73 8.57 0.87
CA ILE A 173 -5.59 8.22 2.02
C ILE A 173 -6.31 6.92 1.69
N LEU A 174 -5.79 5.82 2.22
CA LEU A 174 -6.39 4.50 2.04
C LEU A 174 -7.56 4.31 3.02
N VAL A 175 -8.61 3.61 2.56
CA VAL A 175 -9.85 3.42 3.32
C VAL A 175 -10.25 1.95 3.29
N GLY A 176 -10.51 1.38 4.46
CA GLY A 176 -11.07 0.04 4.64
C GLY A 176 -12.61 0.06 4.63
N ARG A 177 -13.23 -1.13 4.56
CA ARG A 177 -14.70 -1.30 4.51
C ARG A 177 -15.43 -0.74 5.72
N ASP A 178 -14.78 -0.74 6.87
CA ASP A 178 -15.28 -0.24 8.16
C ASP A 178 -14.90 1.22 8.42
N CYS A 179 -14.61 1.97 7.34
CA CYS A 179 -14.15 3.37 7.37
C CYS A 179 -12.83 3.58 8.13
N GLN A 180 -11.99 2.54 8.28
CA GLN A 180 -10.63 2.73 8.76
C GLN A 180 -9.80 3.50 7.74
N VAL A 181 -8.97 4.43 8.23
CA VAL A 181 -8.09 5.26 7.40
C VAL A 181 -6.63 4.90 7.65
N ARG A 182 -5.84 4.85 6.57
CA ARG A 182 -4.38 4.76 6.61
C ARG A 182 -3.78 5.80 5.67
N ILE A 183 -2.88 6.62 6.19
CA ILE A 183 -2.06 7.54 5.39
C ILE A 183 -0.90 6.74 4.82
N THR A 184 -0.61 6.92 3.54
CA THR A 184 0.44 6.18 2.80
C THR A 184 1.25 7.10 1.88
N ASP A 185 2.33 6.58 1.29
CA ASP A 185 3.19 7.26 0.31
C ASP A 185 4.02 8.41 0.91
N PHE A 186 5.01 8.02 1.72
CA PHE A 186 5.95 8.94 2.37
C PHE A 186 7.14 9.36 1.50
N GLY A 187 7.14 9.08 0.20
CA GLY A 187 8.25 9.36 -0.71
C GLY A 187 8.68 10.84 -0.70
N LEU A 188 7.72 11.77 -0.63
CA LEU A 188 7.99 13.21 -0.56
C LEU A 188 8.08 13.77 0.86
N ALA A 189 7.87 12.96 1.89
CA ALA A 189 7.87 13.42 3.27
C ALA A 189 9.25 13.92 3.71
N ARG A 190 9.28 14.81 4.70
CA ARG A 190 10.50 15.34 5.33
C ARG A 190 10.36 15.34 6.83
N CYS A 191 11.44 14.98 7.51
CA CYS A 191 11.60 15.21 8.93
C CYS A 191 12.25 16.58 9.12
N MET A 192 11.60 17.49 9.84
CA MET A 192 12.20 18.77 10.22
C MET A 192 13.02 18.54 11.47
N LYS A 193 14.34 18.70 11.37
CA LYS A 193 15.23 18.70 12.53
C LYS A 193 14.90 19.93 13.39
N GLY A 194 14.89 19.74 14.72
CA GLY A 194 14.84 20.86 15.66
C GLY A 194 15.96 21.85 15.36
N ARG A 195 15.71 23.14 15.63
CA ARG A 195 16.73 24.19 15.44
C ARG A 195 18.04 23.78 16.10
N GLY A 196 19.06 23.42 15.31
CA GLY A 196 20.40 23.09 15.80
C GLY A 196 21.12 21.91 15.17
N GLN A 197 20.46 21.06 14.36
CA GLN A 197 21.12 19.95 13.68
C GLN A 197 21.28 20.22 12.17
N LYS A 198 22.54 20.27 11.71
CA LYS A 198 22.86 20.43 10.28
C LYS A 198 22.33 19.23 9.46
N GLU A 199 21.85 19.51 8.25
CA GLU A 199 21.52 18.45 7.28
C GLU A 199 22.77 17.63 6.98
N GLU A 200 22.73 16.32 7.28
CA GLU A 200 23.64 15.37 6.65
C GLU A 200 23.14 15.15 5.22
N GLY A 201 23.93 15.55 4.25
CA GLY A 201 23.70 15.56 2.82
C GLY A 201 23.47 14.18 2.19
#